data_54f39ddc60c8b4a5395f0b0c416955a5
#
_entry.id   54f39ddc60c8b4a5395f0b0c416955a5
#
_cell.length_a   1.000
_cell.length_b   1.000
_cell.length_c   1.000
_cell.angle_alpha   90.00
_cell.angle_beta   90.00
_cell.angle_gamma   90.00
#
_symmetry.space_group_name_H-M   'P 1'
#
loop_
_entity.id
_entity.type
_entity.pdbx_description
1 polymer ?
#
loop_
_entity_poly.entity_id
_entity_poly.type
_entity_poly.pdbx_seq_one_letter_code
_entity_poly.pdbx_strand_id
1 'polypeptide(L)' 'MLKSYVAFDVETTGLDPEQNEIIEIGALKVRNGKVVERFMKFIRPTEEISQTITDLTGITNEMVVNAQSGSR' A
#
# COMPACT_ATOMS: atom_id res chain seq x y z
N MET A 1 -11.48 10.51 -22.74
CA MET A 1 -10.57 10.62 -21.59
C MET A 1 -11.38 10.67 -20.31
N LEU A 2 -10.97 9.89 -19.33
CA LEU A 2 -11.63 9.90 -18.02
C LEU A 2 -11.22 11.15 -17.26
N LYS A 3 -12.20 11.92 -16.80
CA LYS A 3 -11.93 13.12 -15.99
C LYS A 3 -12.22 12.89 -14.52
N SER A 4 -13.01 11.88 -14.20
CA SER A 4 -13.34 11.55 -12.82
C SER A 4 -13.14 10.06 -12.63
N TYR A 5 -12.34 9.67 -11.64
CA TYR A 5 -12.02 8.27 -11.42
C TYR A 5 -11.37 8.10 -10.04
N VAL A 6 -11.25 6.86 -9.64
CA VAL A 6 -10.49 6.49 -8.45
C VAL A 6 -9.34 5.59 -8.92
N ALA A 7 -8.13 5.95 -8.55
CA ALA A 7 -6.94 5.18 -8.88
C ALA A 7 -6.41 4.52 -7.60
N PHE A 8 -6.03 3.26 -7.71
CA PHE A 8 -5.50 2.50 -6.59
C PHE A 8 -4.08 2.05 -6.88
N ASP A 9 -3.30 1.94 -5.83
CA ASP A 9 -1.98 1.32 -5.90
C ASP A 9 -1.74 0.57 -4.60
N VAL A 10 -0.98 -0.52 -4.68
CA VAL A 10 -0.63 -1.30 -3.49
C VAL A 10 0.86 -1.61 -3.52
N GLU A 11 1.44 -1.69 -2.31
CA GLU A 11 2.79 -2.21 -2.14
C GLU A 11 2.69 -3.52 -1.38
N THR A 12 3.54 -4.47 -1.75
CA THR A 12 3.52 -5.81 -1.15
C THR A 12 4.91 -6.22 -0.70
N THR A 13 4.97 -7.31 0.04
CA THR A 13 6.26 -7.86 0.49
C THR A 13 7.00 -8.59 -0.62
N GLY A 14 6.39 -8.78 -1.78
CA GLY A 14 7.04 -9.41 -2.93
C GLY A 14 6.03 -9.71 -4.01
N LEU A 15 6.40 -10.58 -4.95
CA LEU A 15 5.59 -10.86 -6.13
C LEU A 15 4.82 -12.17 -6.07
N ASP A 16 5.01 -12.96 -5.01
CA ASP A 16 4.34 -14.25 -4.89
C ASP A 16 2.97 -14.04 -4.25
N PRO A 17 1.87 -14.20 -5.00
CA PRO A 17 0.54 -13.93 -4.46
C PRO A 17 0.12 -14.89 -3.35
N GLU A 18 0.79 -16.02 -3.20
CA GLU A 18 0.45 -16.96 -2.14
C GLU A 18 1.19 -16.71 -0.84
N GLN A 19 2.35 -16.07 -0.90
CA GLN A 19 3.20 -15.91 0.27
C GLN A 19 3.44 -14.46 0.65
N ASN A 20 3.16 -13.53 -0.24
CA ASN A 20 3.43 -12.13 0.03
C ASN A 20 2.16 -11.40 0.40
N GLU A 21 2.31 -10.33 1.15
CA GLU A 21 1.20 -9.60 1.74
C GLU A 21 1.23 -8.15 1.30
N ILE A 22 0.06 -7.55 1.25
CA ILE A 22 -0.08 -6.11 1.00
C ILE A 22 0.36 -5.39 2.27
N ILE A 23 1.23 -4.40 2.14
CA ILE A 23 1.71 -3.61 3.26
C ILE A 23 1.33 -2.15 3.17
N GLU A 24 0.88 -1.69 2.02
CA GLU A 24 0.39 -0.32 1.86
C GLU A 24 -0.68 -0.30 0.78
N ILE A 25 -1.75 0.46 1.02
CA ILE A 25 -2.78 0.73 0.03
C ILE A 25 -2.88 2.23 -0.14
N GLY A 26 -2.81 2.69 -1.38
CA GLY A 26 -2.99 4.08 -1.72
C GLY A 26 -4.15 4.24 -2.68
N ALA A 27 -4.87 5.34 -2.55
CA ALA A 27 -5.96 5.67 -3.46
C ALA A 27 -6.03 7.16 -3.68
N LEU A 28 -6.37 7.54 -4.90
CA LEU A 28 -6.60 8.93 -5.28
C LEU A 28 -7.99 9.03 -5.88
N LYS A 29 -8.74 10.04 -5.43
CA LYS A 29 -10.00 10.36 -6.08
C LYS A 29 -9.77 11.59 -6.93
N VAL A 30 -10.05 11.46 -8.22
CA VAL A 30 -9.86 12.53 -9.19
C VAL A 30 -11.23 12.94 -9.72
N ARG A 31 -11.49 14.23 -9.70
CA ARG A 31 -12.75 14.78 -10.21
C ARG A 31 -12.41 15.94 -11.13
N ASN A 32 -12.91 15.87 -12.37
CA ASN A 32 -12.66 16.91 -13.38
C ASN A 32 -11.17 17.18 -13.55
N GLY A 33 -10.37 16.10 -13.55
CA GLY A 33 -8.93 16.20 -13.78
C GLY A 33 -8.12 16.65 -12.58
N LYS A 34 -8.75 16.81 -11.42
CA LYS A 34 -8.06 17.28 -10.22
C LYS A 34 -8.18 16.27 -9.11
N VAL A 35 -7.09 16.08 -8.37
CA VAL A 35 -7.11 15.22 -7.19
C VAL A 35 -7.88 15.93 -6.09
N VAL A 36 -8.98 15.35 -5.67
CA VAL A 36 -9.84 15.94 -4.64
C VAL A 36 -9.72 15.21 -3.31
N GLU A 37 -9.18 13.99 -3.31
CA GLU A 37 -9.06 13.23 -2.08
C GLU A 37 -7.91 12.23 -2.24
N ARG A 38 -7.14 12.04 -1.16
CA ARG A 38 -6.07 11.06 -1.10
C ARG A 38 -6.30 10.18 0.11
N PHE A 39 -6.00 8.90 -0.07
CA PHE A 39 -6.07 7.93 1.00
C PHE A 39 -4.80 7.09 0.99
N MET A 40 -4.24 6.84 2.18
CA MET A 40 -3.12 5.94 2.30
C MET A 40 -3.23 5.21 3.62
N LYS A 41 -2.96 3.91 3.59
CA LYS A 41 -3.03 3.10 4.79
C LYS A 41 -1.94 2.05 4.75
N PHE A 42 -1.20 1.94 5.85
CA PHE A 42 -0.27 0.83 6.05
C PHE A 42 -1.01 -0.35 6.64
N ILE A 43 -0.52 -1.55 6.31
CA ILE A 43 -1.06 -2.80 6.84
C ILE A 43 0.13 -3.57 7.40
N ARG A 44 -0.01 -4.05 8.63
CA ARG A 44 1.08 -4.79 9.26
C ARG A 44 1.07 -6.23 8.74
N PRO A 45 2.17 -6.67 8.12
CA PRO A 45 2.25 -8.06 7.64
C PRO A 45 2.47 -9.02 8.79
N THR A 46 2.27 -10.31 8.54
CA THR A 46 2.51 -11.33 9.55
C THR A 46 3.99 -11.63 9.73
N GLU A 47 4.81 -11.34 8.72
CA GLU A 47 6.25 -11.53 8.77
C GLU A 47 6.96 -10.22 8.57
N GLU A 48 8.20 -10.15 9.02
CA GLU A 48 8.99 -8.94 8.86
C GLU A 48 9.24 -8.62 7.39
N ILE A 49 9.27 -7.33 7.10
CA ILE A 49 9.60 -6.83 5.77
C ILE A 49 11.10 -6.98 5.57
N SER A 50 11.49 -7.61 4.47
CA SER A 50 12.92 -7.81 4.18
C SER A 50 13.58 -6.48 3.81
N GLN A 51 14.89 -6.42 3.95
CA GLN A 51 15.64 -5.23 3.55
C GLN A 51 15.47 -4.92 2.06
N THR A 52 15.40 -5.98 1.23
CA THR A 52 15.18 -5.80 -0.20
C THR A 52 13.88 -5.07 -0.47
N ILE A 53 12.81 -5.45 0.21
CA ILE A 53 11.51 -4.79 0.02
C ILE A 53 11.55 -3.37 0.55
N THR A 54 12.20 -3.14 1.69
CA THR A 54 12.35 -1.78 2.21
C THR A 54 13.09 -0.91 1.20
N ASP A 55 14.14 -1.45 0.58
CA ASP A 55 14.91 -0.69 -0.42
C ASP A 55 14.06 -0.35 -1.64
N LEU A 56 13.17 -1.25 -2.05
CA LEU A 56 12.33 -1.03 -3.22
C LEU A 56 11.15 -0.09 -2.96
N THR A 57 10.54 -0.20 -1.79
CA THR A 57 9.29 0.52 -1.50
C THR A 57 9.47 1.72 -0.59
N GLY A 58 10.56 1.76 0.17
CA GLY A 58 10.74 2.77 1.20
C GLY A 58 10.00 2.47 2.49
N ILE A 59 9.29 1.34 2.57
CA ILE A 59 8.50 0.98 3.74
C ILE A 59 9.34 0.11 4.67
N THR A 60 9.42 0.50 5.94
CA THR A 60 10.20 -0.20 6.95
C THR A 60 9.28 -0.93 7.91
N ASN A 61 9.87 -1.89 8.64
CA ASN A 61 9.11 -2.59 9.69
C ASN A 61 8.58 -1.62 10.75
N GLU A 62 9.34 -0.58 11.06
CA GLU A 62 8.89 0.41 12.04
C GLU A 62 7.64 1.14 11.59
N MET A 63 7.52 1.38 10.30
CA MET A 63 6.37 2.13 9.76
C MET A 63 5.07 1.35 9.87
N VAL A 64 5.14 0.01 9.90
CA VAL A 64 3.93 -0.82 9.91
C VAL A 64 3.68 -1.50 11.25
N VAL A 65 4.58 -1.34 12.23
CA VAL A 65 4.49 -2.10 13.49
C VAL A 65 3.20 -1.80 14.25
N ASN A 66 2.70 -0.58 14.15
CA ASN A 66 1.46 -0.19 14.81
C ASN A 66 0.26 -0.17 13.88
N ALA A 67 0.43 -0.65 12.65
CA ALA A 67 -0.67 -0.68 11.70
C ALA A 67 -1.60 -1.85 12.01
N GLN A 68 -2.83 -1.73 11.54
CA GLN A 68 -3.81 -2.80 11.67
C GLN A 68 -3.36 -4.01 10.85
N SER A 69 -3.58 -5.20 11.39
CA SER A 69 -3.28 -6.43 10.68
C SER A 69 -4.20 -6.56 9.47
N GLY A 70 -3.66 -7.14 8.38
CA GLY A 70 -4.46 -7.42 7.20
C GLY A 70 -5.34 -8.66 7.34
N SER A 71 -5.10 -9.48 8.37
CA SER A 71 -5.93 -10.66 8.58
C SER A 71 -7.21 -10.28 9.32
N ARG A 72 -8.21 -11.09 9.14
CA ARG A 72 -9.51 -10.88 9.80
C ARG A 72 -9.71 -11.83 10.95
#